data_f4894c987acb2fccdda176ac9d0b308e
#
_entry.id   f4894c987acb2fccdda176ac9d0b308e
#
_cell.length_a   1.000
_cell.length_b   1.000
_cell.length_c   1.000
_cell.angle_alpha   90.00
_cell.angle_beta   90.00
_cell.angle_gamma   90.00
#
_symmetry.space_group_name_H-M   'P 1'
#
loop_
_entity.id
_entity.type
_entity.pdbx_description
1 polymer ?
#
loop_
_entity_poly.entity_id
_entity_poly.type
_entity_poly.pdbx_seq_one_letter_code
_entity_poly.pdbx_strand_id
1 'polypeptide(L)'
;MADLNEFQSKIGYTFKNRHLLEQALTHSSYANEKHMKKHSDNERLEFLGDAVLEIVSSEFLFINYPQKPEGELTKLRASIVCEPTLALCTKPLDLGKYLSLGKGEDHTGGRKRKSILSDALEAVIGAIYLDGGFTNAKEFVLRFIMTDIENKQLFYDSKTILQELIQGKHEQLSYELIDESGPDHDKQFTVAVLVDGERVSEGEGHTKKAAEQQAAYQALLLYRNRE
;
A
#
# COMPACT_ATOMS: atom_id res chain seq x y z
N MET A 1 -12.54 -6.96 20.88
CA MET A 1 -12.35 -7.29 19.46
C MET A 1 -13.07 -6.24 18.64
N ALA A 2 -12.50 -5.81 17.53
CA ALA A 2 -13.18 -4.88 16.62
C ALA A 2 -14.43 -5.56 16.00
N ASP A 3 -15.45 -4.77 15.68
CA ASP A 3 -16.70 -5.30 15.09
C ASP A 3 -16.48 -5.64 13.62
N LEU A 4 -16.43 -6.93 13.30
CA LEU A 4 -16.27 -7.40 11.92
C LEU A 4 -17.50 -7.13 11.04
N ASN A 5 -18.68 -6.87 11.62
CA ASN A 5 -19.84 -6.47 10.84
C ASN A 5 -19.68 -5.04 10.33
N GLU A 6 -19.08 -4.15 11.14
CA GLU A 6 -18.68 -2.82 10.69
C GLU A 6 -17.72 -2.90 9.51
N PHE A 7 -16.72 -3.78 9.59
CA PHE A 7 -15.75 -3.97 8.50
C PHE A 7 -16.43 -4.49 7.22
N GLN A 8 -17.29 -5.51 7.32
CA GLN A 8 -18.05 -6.03 6.18
C GLN A 8 -18.90 -4.94 5.52
N SER A 9 -19.52 -4.07 6.31
CA SER A 9 -20.27 -2.92 5.79
C SER A 9 -19.37 -1.92 5.04
N LYS A 10 -18.17 -1.65 5.55
CA LYS A 10 -17.17 -0.76 4.87
C LYS A 10 -16.72 -1.32 3.53
N ILE A 11 -16.41 -2.61 3.48
CA ILE A 11 -15.97 -3.26 2.24
C ILE A 11 -17.12 -3.55 1.27
N GLY A 12 -18.36 -3.48 1.71
CA GLY A 12 -19.56 -3.77 0.90
C GLY A 12 -19.74 -5.25 0.56
N TYR A 13 -19.14 -6.14 1.34
CA TYR A 13 -19.21 -7.58 1.16
C TYR A 13 -19.50 -8.30 2.48
N THR A 14 -20.52 -9.15 2.47
CA THR A 14 -20.90 -9.99 3.63
C THR A 14 -20.48 -11.42 3.39
N PHE A 15 -19.57 -11.92 4.24
CA PHE A 15 -19.07 -13.29 4.14
C PHE A 15 -20.13 -14.32 4.51
N LYS A 16 -20.28 -15.35 3.69
CA LYS A 16 -21.04 -16.57 3.98
C LYS A 16 -20.30 -17.42 5.03
N ASN A 17 -18.99 -17.52 4.87
CA ASN A 17 -18.08 -18.15 5.83
C ASN A 17 -17.26 -17.09 6.55
N ARG A 18 -17.75 -16.61 7.68
CA ARG A 18 -17.07 -15.58 8.50
C ARG A 18 -15.66 -15.97 8.92
N HIS A 19 -15.33 -17.26 9.02
CA HIS A 19 -14.01 -17.73 9.39
C HIS A 19 -12.94 -17.31 8.37
N LEU A 20 -13.26 -17.19 7.07
CA LEU A 20 -12.33 -16.69 6.08
C LEU A 20 -11.92 -15.24 6.34
N LEU A 21 -12.86 -14.38 6.76
CA LEU A 21 -12.56 -13.01 7.14
C LEU A 21 -11.71 -12.95 8.41
N GLU A 22 -12.04 -13.74 9.42
CA GLU A 22 -11.27 -13.82 10.66
C GLU A 22 -9.83 -14.26 10.38
N GLN A 23 -9.64 -15.25 9.52
CA GLN A 23 -8.32 -15.71 9.09
C GLN A 23 -7.57 -14.64 8.30
N ALA A 24 -8.20 -13.94 7.36
CA ALA A 24 -7.58 -12.86 6.58
C ALA A 24 -7.06 -11.72 7.47
N LEU A 25 -7.70 -11.49 8.60
CA LEU A 25 -7.33 -10.44 9.57
C LEU A 25 -6.43 -10.96 10.70
N THR A 26 -5.97 -12.21 10.64
CA THR A 26 -5.12 -12.84 11.65
C THR A 26 -3.67 -12.89 11.18
N HIS A 27 -2.82 -12.03 11.73
CA HIS A 27 -1.39 -12.02 11.46
C HIS A 27 -0.68 -13.21 12.14
N SER A 28 0.42 -13.69 11.56
CA SER A 28 1.20 -14.82 12.07
C SER A 28 1.68 -14.64 13.51
N SER A 29 1.99 -13.41 13.94
CA SER A 29 2.36 -13.12 15.33
C SER A 29 1.25 -13.46 16.33
N TYR A 30 -0.01 -13.21 15.98
CA TYR A 30 -1.15 -13.57 16.82
C TYR A 30 -1.39 -15.08 16.84
N ALA A 31 -1.35 -15.73 15.68
CA ALA A 31 -1.52 -17.18 15.58
C ALA A 31 -0.46 -17.91 16.41
N ASN A 32 0.80 -17.46 16.36
CA ASN A 32 1.90 -18.00 17.14
C ASN A 32 1.70 -17.76 18.65
N GLU A 33 1.37 -16.54 19.09
CA GLU A 33 1.12 -16.22 20.50
C GLU A 33 -0.04 -17.04 21.09
N LYS A 34 -1.08 -17.28 20.29
CA LYS A 34 -2.26 -18.06 20.70
C LYS A 34 -2.14 -19.56 20.48
N HIS A 35 -0.97 -20.04 20.03
CA HIS A 35 -0.76 -21.45 19.71
C HIS A 35 -1.87 -22.04 18.82
N MET A 36 -2.29 -21.25 17.82
CA MET A 36 -3.34 -21.66 16.89
C MET A 36 -2.86 -22.81 16.00
N LYS A 37 -3.79 -23.48 15.33
CA LYS A 37 -3.44 -24.52 14.37
C LYS A 37 -2.55 -23.96 13.26
N LYS A 38 -1.70 -24.81 12.70
CA LYS A 38 -0.85 -24.46 11.56
C LYS A 38 -1.71 -23.88 10.42
N HIS A 39 -1.23 -22.79 9.81
CA HIS A 39 -1.93 -22.08 8.72
C HIS A 39 -3.28 -21.45 9.13
N SER A 40 -3.44 -21.03 10.38
CA SER A 40 -4.58 -20.24 10.83
C SER A 40 -4.36 -18.72 10.68
N ASP A 41 -3.17 -18.32 10.24
CA ASP A 41 -2.80 -16.95 9.86
C ASP A 41 -3.27 -16.60 8.43
N ASN A 42 -2.98 -15.39 8.01
CA ASN A 42 -3.39 -14.86 6.73
C ASN A 42 -2.44 -15.17 5.56
N GLU A 43 -1.22 -15.68 5.79
CA GLU A 43 -0.18 -15.84 4.75
C GLU A 43 -0.66 -16.62 3.51
N ARG A 44 -1.46 -17.67 3.69
CA ARG A 44 -1.97 -18.45 2.55
C ARG A 44 -3.09 -17.72 1.78
N LEU A 45 -3.87 -16.89 2.47
CA LEU A 45 -4.89 -16.07 1.83
C LEU A 45 -4.26 -14.88 1.10
N GLU A 46 -3.20 -14.30 1.65
CA GLU A 46 -2.35 -13.30 1.02
C GLU A 46 -1.80 -13.82 -0.32
N PHE A 47 -1.12 -14.98 -0.31
CA PHE A 47 -0.62 -15.62 -1.54
C PHE A 47 -1.68 -15.78 -2.61
N LEU A 48 -2.90 -16.17 -2.24
CA LEU A 48 -4.00 -16.32 -3.20
C LEU A 48 -4.54 -14.96 -3.64
N GLY A 49 -4.64 -14.01 -2.72
CA GLY A 49 -5.15 -12.67 -2.98
C GLY A 49 -4.24 -11.86 -3.90
N ASP A 50 -2.91 -11.98 -3.74
CA ASP A 50 -1.92 -11.41 -4.66
C ASP A 50 -2.18 -11.89 -6.11
N ALA A 51 -2.34 -13.18 -6.34
CA ALA A 51 -2.63 -13.72 -7.67
C ALA A 51 -3.94 -13.16 -8.26
N VAL A 52 -4.98 -13.00 -7.43
CA VAL A 52 -6.26 -12.40 -7.86
C VAL A 52 -6.09 -10.92 -8.18
N LEU A 53 -5.36 -10.19 -7.34
CA LEU A 53 -5.05 -8.77 -7.53
C LEU A 53 -4.27 -8.55 -8.83
N GLU A 54 -3.26 -9.37 -9.10
CA GLU A 54 -2.45 -9.33 -10.31
C GLU A 54 -3.29 -9.52 -11.58
N ILE A 55 -4.21 -10.49 -11.61
CA ILE A 55 -5.04 -10.72 -12.79
C ILE A 55 -6.06 -9.61 -13.00
N VAL A 56 -6.69 -9.11 -11.93
CA VAL A 56 -7.69 -8.03 -12.01
C VAL A 56 -7.05 -6.72 -12.45
N SER A 57 -5.90 -6.36 -11.88
CA SER A 57 -5.17 -5.14 -12.24
C SER A 57 -4.66 -5.21 -13.69
N SER A 58 -4.15 -6.37 -14.14
CA SER A 58 -3.73 -6.57 -15.52
C SER A 58 -4.87 -6.42 -16.51
N GLU A 59 -6.02 -7.04 -16.25
CA GLU A 59 -7.20 -6.91 -17.10
C GLU A 59 -7.68 -5.46 -17.16
N PHE A 60 -7.76 -4.78 -16.00
CA PHE A 60 -8.16 -3.38 -15.94
C PHE A 60 -7.25 -2.48 -16.78
N LEU A 61 -5.93 -2.62 -16.62
CA LEU A 61 -4.95 -1.82 -17.35
C LEU A 61 -4.98 -2.11 -18.84
N PHE A 62 -5.09 -3.37 -19.23
CA PHE A 62 -5.19 -3.78 -20.64
C PHE A 62 -6.39 -3.13 -21.33
N ILE A 63 -7.54 -3.09 -20.66
CA ILE A 63 -8.77 -2.53 -21.24
C ILE A 63 -8.74 -0.99 -21.27
N ASN A 64 -8.26 -0.35 -20.18
CA ASN A 64 -8.38 1.10 -20.03
C ASN A 64 -7.19 1.88 -20.59
N TYR A 65 -6.06 1.22 -20.87
CA TYR A 65 -4.86 1.87 -21.43
C TYR A 65 -4.40 1.18 -22.74
N PRO A 66 -5.29 1.09 -23.77
CA PRO A 66 -5.01 0.31 -24.99
C PRO A 66 -3.84 0.85 -25.83
N GLN A 67 -3.39 2.10 -25.59
CA GLN A 67 -2.27 2.70 -26.31
C GLN A 67 -0.92 2.47 -25.65
N LYS A 68 -0.90 1.92 -24.40
CA LYS A 68 0.35 1.68 -23.69
C LYS A 68 0.98 0.35 -24.09
N PRO A 69 2.29 0.33 -24.41
CA PRO A 69 3.01 -0.91 -24.65
C PRO A 69 3.15 -1.73 -23.36
N GLU A 70 3.42 -3.03 -23.49
CA GLU A 70 3.53 -4.00 -22.38
C GLU A 70 4.43 -3.49 -21.24
N GLY A 71 5.62 -2.96 -21.54
CA GLY A 71 6.55 -2.48 -20.52
C GLY A 71 6.00 -1.31 -19.69
N GLU A 72 5.17 -0.43 -20.27
CA GLU A 72 4.49 0.64 -19.51
C GLU A 72 3.36 0.09 -18.66
N LEU A 73 2.57 -0.86 -19.17
CA LEU A 73 1.51 -1.52 -18.42
C LEU A 73 2.08 -2.28 -17.20
N THR A 74 3.22 -2.95 -17.38
CA THR A 74 3.92 -3.64 -16.29
C THR A 74 4.41 -2.69 -15.22
N LYS A 75 5.02 -1.54 -15.60
CA LYS A 75 5.43 -0.51 -14.64
C LYS A 75 4.23 0.10 -13.90
N LEU A 76 3.16 0.40 -14.64
CA LEU A 76 1.94 0.96 -14.06
C LEU A 76 1.29 -0.01 -13.07
N ARG A 77 1.20 -1.31 -13.43
CA ARG A 77 0.72 -2.34 -12.51
C ARG A 77 1.57 -2.37 -11.23
N ALA A 78 2.89 -2.45 -11.37
CA ALA A 78 3.80 -2.48 -10.21
C ALA A 78 3.61 -1.26 -9.29
N SER A 79 3.30 -0.08 -9.83
CA SER A 79 3.03 1.12 -9.03
C SER A 79 1.73 1.04 -8.22
N ILE A 80 0.77 0.25 -8.68
CA ILE A 80 -0.56 0.12 -8.05
C ILE A 80 -0.56 -1.00 -7.01
N VAL A 81 0.08 -2.15 -7.32
CA VAL A 81 0.03 -3.36 -6.47
C VAL A 81 1.20 -3.46 -5.49
N CYS A 82 2.11 -2.50 -5.43
CA CYS A 82 3.21 -2.51 -4.47
C CYS A 82 2.74 -2.24 -3.04
N GLU A 83 3.49 -2.76 -2.07
CA GLU A 83 3.25 -2.59 -0.62
C GLU A 83 2.87 -1.15 -0.22
N PRO A 84 3.64 -0.08 -0.57
CA PRO A 84 3.31 1.27 -0.14
C PRO A 84 1.95 1.75 -0.65
N THR A 85 1.60 1.40 -1.89
CA THR A 85 0.33 1.79 -2.52
C THR A 85 -0.84 1.00 -1.95
N LEU A 86 -0.69 -0.32 -1.76
CA LEU A 86 -1.72 -1.14 -1.12
C LEU A 86 -1.99 -0.68 0.31
N ALA A 87 -0.94 -0.35 1.07
CA ALA A 87 -1.10 0.21 2.42
C ALA A 87 -1.90 1.55 2.42
N LEU A 88 -1.76 2.40 1.38
CA LEU A 88 -2.61 3.59 1.24
C LEU A 88 -4.08 3.21 1.01
N CYS A 89 -4.35 2.15 0.24
CA CYS A 89 -5.71 1.68 -0.03
C CYS A 89 -6.42 1.15 1.23
N THR A 90 -5.68 0.78 2.28
CA THR A 90 -6.26 0.32 3.56
C THR A 90 -6.80 1.45 4.43
N LYS A 91 -6.36 2.70 4.22
CA LYS A 91 -6.73 3.85 5.07
C LYS A 91 -8.24 4.12 5.12
N PRO A 92 -8.96 4.19 3.97
CA PRO A 92 -10.41 4.39 3.98
C PRO A 92 -11.18 3.25 4.66
N LEU A 93 -10.60 2.05 4.69
CA LEU A 93 -11.16 0.86 5.33
C LEU A 93 -10.88 0.80 6.83
N ASP A 94 -9.90 1.59 7.31
CA ASP A 94 -9.35 1.52 8.67
C ASP A 94 -8.93 0.08 9.04
N LEU A 95 -8.30 -0.62 8.05
CA LEU A 95 -8.02 -2.06 8.12
C LEU A 95 -7.23 -2.43 9.38
N GLY A 96 -6.25 -1.61 9.76
CA GLY A 96 -5.42 -1.84 10.95
C GLY A 96 -6.20 -1.99 12.26
N LYS A 97 -7.39 -1.37 12.37
CA LYS A 97 -8.27 -1.50 13.54
C LYS A 97 -8.76 -2.94 13.74
N TYR A 98 -8.94 -3.67 12.63
CA TYR A 98 -9.56 -5.00 12.63
C TYR A 98 -8.54 -6.15 12.73
N LEU A 99 -7.23 -5.85 12.63
CA LEU A 99 -6.18 -6.87 12.67
C LEU A 99 -6.07 -7.53 14.06
N SER A 100 -5.90 -8.84 14.07
CA SER A 100 -5.46 -9.61 15.20
C SER A 100 -3.93 -9.73 15.17
N LEU A 101 -3.26 -9.02 16.08
CA LEU A 101 -1.79 -9.01 16.21
C LEU A 101 -1.37 -9.60 17.54
N GLY A 102 -0.22 -10.25 17.59
CA GLY A 102 0.44 -10.60 18.86
C GLY A 102 0.82 -9.34 19.63
N LYS A 103 0.89 -9.42 20.95
CA LYS A 103 1.15 -8.25 21.83
C LYS A 103 2.43 -7.50 21.46
N GLY A 104 3.51 -8.21 21.13
CA GLY A 104 4.78 -7.61 20.73
C GLY A 104 4.63 -6.80 19.44
N GLU A 105 3.99 -7.37 18.43
CA GLU A 105 3.75 -6.72 17.15
C GLU A 105 2.82 -5.50 17.28
N ASP A 106 1.76 -5.63 18.07
CA ASP A 106 0.83 -4.53 18.34
C ASP A 106 1.52 -3.37 19.08
N HIS A 107 2.36 -3.70 20.07
CA HIS A 107 3.10 -2.70 20.85
C HIS A 107 4.12 -1.91 20.00
N THR A 108 4.71 -2.55 19.00
CA THR A 108 5.66 -1.91 18.06
C THR A 108 5.00 -1.22 16.86
N GLY A 109 3.70 -0.98 16.92
CA GLY A 109 2.97 -0.23 15.89
C GLY A 109 2.54 -1.06 14.67
N GLY A 110 2.51 -2.38 14.77
CA GLY A 110 2.15 -3.29 13.67
C GLY A 110 0.85 -2.94 12.95
N ARG A 111 -0.16 -2.38 13.67
CA ARG A 111 -1.42 -1.92 13.05
C ARG A 111 -1.26 -0.81 12.00
N LYS A 112 -0.12 -0.13 11.98
CA LYS A 112 0.19 0.95 11.03
C LYS A 112 1.33 0.57 10.08
N ARG A 113 1.94 -0.60 10.28
CA ARG A 113 3.06 -1.08 9.44
C ARG A 113 2.55 -1.41 8.05
N LYS A 114 3.20 -0.82 7.03
CA LYS A 114 2.75 -0.93 5.63
C LYS A 114 2.71 -2.36 5.15
N SER A 115 3.73 -3.17 5.44
CA SER A 115 3.78 -4.59 5.06
C SER A 115 2.59 -5.37 5.64
N ILE A 116 2.33 -5.24 6.94
CA ILE A 116 1.19 -5.94 7.59
C ILE A 116 -0.16 -5.50 6.99
N LEU A 117 -0.29 -4.23 6.64
CA LEU A 117 -1.53 -3.70 6.05
C LEU A 117 -1.72 -4.17 4.61
N SER A 118 -0.66 -4.19 3.79
CA SER A 118 -0.72 -4.72 2.42
C SER A 118 -1.05 -6.19 2.39
N ASP A 119 -0.33 -7.00 3.17
CA ASP A 119 -0.53 -8.45 3.24
C ASP A 119 -1.95 -8.80 3.70
N ALA A 120 -2.46 -8.07 4.69
CA ALA A 120 -3.85 -8.25 5.15
C ALA A 120 -4.89 -7.82 4.11
N LEU A 121 -4.62 -6.79 3.30
CA LEU A 121 -5.50 -6.39 2.20
C LEU A 121 -5.56 -7.47 1.12
N GLU A 122 -4.42 -8.02 0.74
CA GLU A 122 -4.35 -9.16 -0.18
C GLU A 122 -5.05 -10.39 0.39
N ALA A 123 -4.85 -10.67 1.68
CA ALA A 123 -5.56 -11.77 2.35
C ALA A 123 -7.09 -11.58 2.34
N VAL A 124 -7.60 -10.36 2.48
CA VAL A 124 -9.03 -10.05 2.35
C VAL A 124 -9.52 -10.32 0.91
N ILE A 125 -8.73 -9.97 -0.11
CA ILE A 125 -9.05 -10.30 -1.52
C ILE A 125 -9.14 -11.81 -1.70
N GLY A 126 -8.16 -12.56 -1.20
CA GLY A 126 -8.16 -14.03 -1.24
C GLY A 126 -9.35 -14.65 -0.51
N ALA A 127 -9.72 -14.09 0.64
CA ALA A 127 -10.88 -14.54 1.40
C ALA A 127 -12.20 -14.28 0.66
N ILE A 128 -12.38 -13.11 0.05
CA ILE A 128 -13.56 -12.78 -0.77
C ILE A 128 -13.63 -13.72 -1.99
N TYR A 129 -12.49 -14.01 -2.62
CA TYR A 129 -12.43 -14.92 -3.75
C TYR A 129 -12.89 -16.34 -3.36
N LEU A 130 -12.46 -16.87 -2.24
CA LEU A 130 -12.86 -18.22 -1.78
C LEU A 130 -14.34 -18.28 -1.35
N ASP A 131 -14.86 -17.19 -0.77
CA ASP A 131 -16.21 -17.12 -0.25
C ASP A 131 -17.25 -16.80 -1.33
N GLY A 132 -16.93 -15.86 -2.22
CA GLY A 132 -17.86 -15.28 -3.20
C GLY A 132 -17.47 -15.43 -4.66
N GLY A 133 -16.30 -16.00 -4.95
CA GLY A 133 -15.78 -16.18 -6.31
C GLY A 133 -15.14 -14.93 -6.90
N PHE A 134 -14.63 -15.08 -8.12
CA PHE A 134 -13.83 -14.07 -8.80
C PHE A 134 -14.56 -12.72 -9.00
N THR A 135 -15.84 -12.75 -9.33
CA THR A 135 -16.62 -11.52 -9.58
C THR A 135 -16.62 -10.60 -8.35
N ASN A 136 -16.89 -11.15 -7.17
CA ASN A 136 -16.90 -10.34 -5.93
C ASN A 136 -15.50 -9.82 -5.57
N ALA A 137 -14.46 -10.63 -5.74
CA ALA A 137 -13.09 -10.20 -5.53
C ALA A 137 -12.68 -9.09 -6.53
N LYS A 138 -13.06 -9.23 -7.80
CA LYS A 138 -12.84 -8.21 -8.84
C LYS A 138 -13.55 -6.89 -8.49
N GLU A 139 -14.81 -6.92 -8.06
CA GLU A 139 -15.55 -5.73 -7.64
C GLU A 139 -14.84 -5.02 -6.47
N PHE A 140 -14.36 -5.78 -5.50
CA PHE A 140 -13.60 -5.23 -4.37
C PHE A 140 -12.31 -4.54 -4.86
N VAL A 141 -11.51 -5.21 -5.69
CA VAL A 141 -10.25 -4.65 -6.23
C VAL A 141 -10.52 -3.39 -7.04
N LEU A 142 -11.52 -3.41 -7.93
CA LEU A 142 -11.87 -2.24 -8.74
C LEU A 142 -12.31 -1.05 -7.88
N ARG A 143 -13.07 -1.30 -6.84
CA ARG A 143 -13.61 -0.26 -5.96
C ARG A 143 -12.57 0.38 -5.04
N PHE A 144 -11.63 -0.38 -4.52
CA PHE A 144 -10.71 0.10 -3.47
C PHE A 144 -9.26 0.26 -3.95
N ILE A 145 -8.87 -0.45 -5.01
CA ILE A 145 -7.48 -0.46 -5.47
C ILE A 145 -7.34 0.18 -6.84
N MET A 146 -8.22 -0.11 -7.81
CA MET A 146 -8.10 0.41 -9.18
C MET A 146 -8.73 1.81 -9.35
N THR A 147 -8.68 2.62 -8.32
CA THR A 147 -9.10 4.02 -8.30
C THR A 147 -7.89 4.92 -8.22
N ASP A 148 -8.00 6.16 -8.72
CA ASP A 148 -6.98 7.20 -8.57
C ASP A 148 -5.57 6.75 -9.02
N ILE A 149 -5.53 6.07 -10.18
CA ILE A 149 -4.32 5.45 -10.73
C ILE A 149 -3.19 6.47 -10.92
N GLU A 150 -3.52 7.68 -11.40
CA GLU A 150 -2.54 8.73 -11.67
C GLU A 150 -1.82 9.19 -10.41
N ASN A 151 -2.53 9.36 -9.29
CA ASN A 151 -1.88 9.75 -8.03
C ASN A 151 -1.08 8.59 -7.41
N LYS A 152 -1.50 7.34 -7.62
CA LYS A 152 -0.73 6.17 -7.20
C LYS A 152 0.57 6.05 -7.99
N GLN A 153 0.51 6.23 -9.30
CA GLN A 153 1.71 6.29 -10.14
C GLN A 153 2.62 7.46 -9.73
N LEU A 154 2.04 8.64 -9.52
CA LEU A 154 2.78 9.80 -9.04
C LEU A 154 3.49 9.53 -7.71
N PHE A 155 2.82 8.85 -6.78
CA PHE A 155 3.41 8.46 -5.50
C PHE A 155 4.55 7.46 -5.68
N TYR A 156 4.39 6.46 -6.54
CA TYR A 156 5.39 5.41 -6.76
C TYR A 156 6.62 5.92 -7.51
N ASP A 157 6.42 6.70 -8.57
CA ASP A 157 7.48 7.19 -9.46
C ASP A 157 7.94 8.62 -9.12
N SER A 158 7.57 9.14 -7.95
CA SER A 158 7.75 10.55 -7.61
C SER A 158 9.17 11.06 -7.80
N LYS A 159 10.20 10.28 -7.48
CA LYS A 159 11.60 10.69 -7.70
C LYS A 159 11.94 10.87 -9.19
N THR A 160 11.52 9.93 -10.02
CA THR A 160 11.75 9.98 -11.47
C THR A 160 10.99 11.15 -12.10
N ILE A 161 9.71 11.28 -11.76
CA ILE A 161 8.84 12.34 -12.29
C ILE A 161 9.37 13.72 -11.86
N LEU A 162 9.77 13.87 -10.60
CA LEU A 162 10.35 15.14 -10.12
C LEU A 162 11.68 15.45 -10.82
N GLN A 163 12.53 14.44 -11.02
CA GLN A 163 13.78 14.60 -11.74
C GLN A 163 13.56 15.11 -13.17
N GLU A 164 12.63 14.50 -13.91
CA GLU A 164 12.28 14.90 -15.27
C GLU A 164 11.70 16.34 -15.31
N LEU A 165 10.81 16.66 -14.35
CA LEU A 165 10.20 17.98 -14.23
C LEU A 165 11.26 19.09 -14.01
N ILE A 166 12.19 18.86 -13.06
CA ILE A 166 13.21 19.85 -12.68
C ILE A 166 14.28 19.97 -13.77
N GLN A 167 14.69 18.86 -14.37
CA GLN A 167 15.60 18.89 -15.54
C GLN A 167 14.99 19.64 -16.74
N GLY A 168 13.69 19.46 -16.99
CA GLY A 168 12.98 20.20 -18.04
C GLY A 168 12.97 21.71 -17.83
N LYS A 169 13.14 22.19 -16.59
CA LYS A 169 13.28 23.59 -16.22
C LYS A 169 14.75 24.09 -16.19
N HIS A 170 15.71 23.20 -16.48
CA HIS A 170 17.14 23.47 -16.36
C HIS A 170 17.62 23.79 -14.93
N GLU A 171 16.89 23.34 -13.92
CA GLU A 171 17.18 23.49 -12.49
C GLU A 171 17.90 22.25 -11.96
N GLN A 172 18.59 22.38 -10.79
CA GLN A 172 19.30 21.30 -10.14
C GLN A 172 18.47 20.71 -9.00
N LEU A 173 18.23 19.38 -9.05
CA LEU A 173 17.57 18.63 -7.99
C LEU A 173 18.59 17.94 -7.09
N SER A 174 18.45 18.12 -5.79
CA SER A 174 19.23 17.37 -4.78
C SER A 174 18.37 16.97 -3.59
N TYR A 175 18.87 15.98 -2.84
CA TYR A 175 18.25 15.46 -1.62
C TYR A 175 19.23 15.60 -0.46
N GLU A 176 18.76 16.12 0.66
CA GLU A 176 19.58 16.30 1.87
C GLU A 176 18.93 15.55 3.04
N LEU A 177 19.74 14.74 3.74
CA LEU A 177 19.32 14.11 4.99
C LEU A 177 19.31 15.17 6.10
N ILE A 178 18.12 15.46 6.66
CA ILE A 178 17.94 16.44 7.71
C ILE A 178 18.09 15.82 9.09
N ASP A 179 17.47 14.65 9.27
CA ASP A 179 17.43 13.99 10.58
C ASP A 179 17.44 12.47 10.43
N GLU A 180 18.06 11.82 11.41
CA GLU A 180 18.07 10.37 11.58
C GLU A 180 17.81 10.07 13.06
N SER A 181 16.64 9.53 13.38
CA SER A 181 16.17 9.28 14.74
C SER A 181 15.65 7.86 14.92
N GLY A 182 15.45 7.48 16.18
CA GLY A 182 14.94 6.15 16.55
C GLY A 182 16.02 5.07 16.72
N PRO A 183 15.68 3.93 17.35
CA PRO A 183 16.57 2.80 17.56
C PRO A 183 16.89 2.08 16.23
N ASP A 184 17.97 1.31 16.17
CA ASP A 184 18.43 0.65 14.94
C ASP A 184 17.38 -0.24 14.24
N HIS A 185 16.46 -0.81 14.99
CA HIS A 185 15.38 -1.66 14.47
C HIS A 185 14.12 -0.87 14.06
N ASP A 186 14.07 0.44 14.33
CA ASP A 186 12.94 1.32 13.99
C ASP A 186 13.45 2.75 13.69
N LYS A 187 14.49 2.84 12.85
CA LYS A 187 15.04 4.12 12.40
C LYS A 187 14.07 4.89 11.55
N GLN A 188 14.01 6.19 11.77
CA GLN A 188 13.27 7.16 10.98
C GLN A 188 14.24 8.18 10.37
N PHE A 189 14.08 8.41 9.09
CA PHE A 189 14.88 9.35 8.31
C PHE A 189 13.99 10.50 7.85
N THR A 190 14.47 11.72 7.97
CA THR A 190 13.84 12.90 7.37
C THR A 190 14.75 13.45 6.29
N VAL A 191 14.21 13.59 5.07
CA VAL A 191 14.96 14.08 3.90
C VAL A 191 14.27 15.30 3.33
N ALA A 192 15.03 16.34 2.97
CA ALA A 192 14.55 17.46 2.17
C ALA A 192 14.84 17.27 0.69
N VAL A 193 13.93 17.77 -0.14
CA VAL A 193 14.16 18.07 -1.55
C VAL A 193 14.62 19.51 -1.67
N LEU A 194 15.74 19.72 -2.38
CA LEU A 194 16.23 21.04 -2.74
C LEU A 194 16.24 21.20 -4.26
N VAL A 195 15.79 22.36 -4.72
CA VAL A 195 15.84 22.79 -6.11
C VAL A 195 16.68 24.07 -6.17
N ASP A 196 17.77 24.06 -6.93
CA ASP A 196 18.79 25.13 -6.97
C ASP A 196 19.29 25.55 -5.56
N GLY A 197 19.36 24.58 -4.64
CA GLY A 197 19.79 24.80 -3.25
C GLY A 197 18.69 25.32 -2.32
N GLU A 198 17.51 25.64 -2.80
CA GLU A 198 16.37 26.05 -1.99
C GLU A 198 15.52 24.84 -1.57
N ARG A 199 15.14 24.77 -0.29
CA ARG A 199 14.31 23.70 0.28
C ARG A 199 12.86 23.83 -0.19
N VAL A 200 12.37 22.82 -0.91
CA VAL A 200 11.03 22.80 -1.48
C VAL A 200 10.04 21.97 -0.64
N SER A 201 10.49 20.81 -0.17
CA SER A 201 9.63 19.86 0.57
C SER A 201 10.45 18.96 1.47
N GLU A 202 9.75 18.19 2.32
CA GLU A 202 10.34 17.18 3.19
C GLU A 202 9.53 15.89 3.13
N GLY A 203 10.19 14.79 3.49
CA GLY A 203 9.56 13.49 3.61
C GLY A 203 10.22 12.62 4.66
N GLU A 204 9.44 11.78 5.29
CA GLU A 204 9.87 10.86 6.32
C GLU A 204 9.72 9.40 5.87
N GLY A 205 10.60 8.52 6.37
CA GLY A 205 10.52 7.10 6.08
C GLY A 205 11.50 6.26 6.91
N HIS A 206 11.23 4.97 7.02
CA HIS A 206 12.10 4.02 7.73
C HIS A 206 13.39 3.68 6.98
N THR A 207 13.58 4.17 5.77
CA THR A 207 14.82 4.13 5.01
C THR A 207 15.04 5.48 4.32
N LYS A 208 16.31 5.85 4.05
CA LYS A 208 16.63 7.07 3.30
C LYS A 208 15.88 7.14 1.97
N LYS A 209 15.82 6.00 1.24
CA LYS A 209 15.10 5.90 -0.03
C LYS A 209 13.59 6.16 0.12
N ALA A 210 12.97 5.66 1.18
CA ALA A 210 11.54 5.92 1.45
C ALA A 210 11.27 7.38 1.82
N ALA A 211 12.17 8.01 2.59
CA ALA A 211 12.09 9.42 2.93
C ALA A 211 12.26 10.31 1.69
N GLU A 212 13.25 10.03 0.83
CA GLU A 212 13.44 10.72 -0.45
C GLU A 212 12.23 10.61 -1.37
N GLN A 213 11.64 9.40 -1.46
CA GLN A 213 10.43 9.16 -2.26
C GLN A 213 9.24 9.99 -1.75
N GLN A 214 9.06 10.03 -0.43
CA GLN A 214 8.00 10.82 0.20
C GLN A 214 8.24 12.32 0.01
N ALA A 215 9.49 12.80 0.14
CA ALA A 215 9.85 14.19 -0.10
C ALA A 215 9.59 14.60 -1.56
N ALA A 216 9.98 13.76 -2.53
CA ALA A 216 9.72 14.00 -3.93
C ALA A 216 8.22 14.07 -4.24
N TYR A 217 7.42 13.19 -3.64
CA TYR A 217 5.95 13.22 -3.78
C TYR A 217 5.36 14.54 -3.27
N GLN A 218 5.78 15.00 -2.09
CA GLN A 218 5.33 16.27 -1.55
C GLN A 218 5.72 17.46 -2.46
N ALA A 219 6.94 17.45 -3.01
CA ALA A 219 7.37 18.46 -3.99
C ALA A 219 6.44 18.49 -5.22
N LEU A 220 6.13 17.32 -5.80
CA LEU A 220 5.24 17.22 -6.95
C LEU A 220 3.83 17.74 -6.67
N LEU A 221 3.29 17.49 -5.49
CA LEU A 221 1.98 18.04 -5.09
C LEU A 221 2.01 19.57 -5.02
N LEU A 222 3.13 20.16 -4.55
CA LEU A 222 3.30 21.61 -4.52
C LEU A 222 3.39 22.22 -5.93
N TYR A 223 4.08 21.55 -6.86
CA TYR A 223 4.16 21.99 -8.25
C TYR A 223 2.81 21.92 -8.97
N ARG A 224 2.04 20.84 -8.77
CA ARG A 224 0.67 20.69 -9.34
C ARG A 224 -0.30 21.76 -8.86
N ASN A 225 -0.20 22.22 -7.63
CA ASN A 225 -1.09 23.24 -7.07
C ASN A 225 -0.73 24.66 -7.52
N ARG A 226 0.38 24.85 -8.23
CA ARG A 226 0.83 26.15 -8.76
C ARG A 226 0.48 26.35 -10.25
N GLU A 227 0.07 25.29 -10.93
CA GLU A 227 -0.46 25.31 -12.29
C GLU A 227 -2.00 25.47 -12.29
#